data_b86572f6392311c736e62d0689caced8
#
_entry.id   b86572f6392311c736e62d0689caced8
#
_cell.length_a   1.000
_cell.length_b   1.000
_cell.length_c   1.000
_cell.angle_alpha   90.00
_cell.angle_beta   90.00
_cell.angle_gamma   90.00
#
_symmetry.space_group_name_H-M   'P 1'
#
loop_
_entity.id
_entity.type
_entity.pdbx_description
1 polymer ?
#
loop_
_entity_poly.entity_id
_entity_poly.type
_entity_poly.pdbx_seq_one_letter_code
_entity_poly.pdbx_strand_id
1 'polypeptide(L)'
;MFNQPMLRDDALKGKTIVVTGGGTGLGRAMSAYFLKLGANVVITSRKLDVLKQTAAELEQETKGKVLAVQCDVRNYDEVLALLEQTLKSFGRVDALLNNAAGNFISPTERLSSNAFATIIDIVLKGTANCTLAFGKHWIAAQQPASILNIVTTYAFTGSGYVVPSACAKGGVLALTRSLAAEWGKYGIRCNAIAPGPFPTKGAWDRLLPGDMAQKFDFKNRVPLKRVGDHQELANLAAFMVSDFSSYINGEVITIDGGEWLQGAGQFNGLEAITPEMWDVMDQTIRKSNKS
;
A
#
# COMPACT_ATOMS: atom_id res chain seq x y z
N MET A 1 2.42 10.12 -19.61
CA MET A 1 3.02 11.09 -18.63
C MET A 1 2.90 10.58 -17.20
N PHE A 2 1.74 10.13 -16.73
CA PHE A 2 1.52 9.65 -15.34
C PHE A 2 2.33 8.40 -14.94
N ASN A 3 2.80 7.59 -15.88
CA ASN A 3 3.63 6.40 -15.67
C ASN A 3 5.14 6.67 -15.74
N GLN A 4 5.55 7.94 -15.68
CA GLN A 4 6.97 8.32 -15.69
C GLN A 4 7.47 8.55 -14.26
N PRO A 5 8.79 8.33 -13.99
CA PRO A 5 9.44 8.73 -12.76
C PRO A 5 9.23 10.22 -12.45
N MET A 6 9.01 10.55 -11.17
CA MET A 6 8.69 11.89 -10.71
C MET A 6 9.88 12.55 -9.97
N LEU A 7 10.66 11.76 -9.23
CA LEU A 7 11.76 12.23 -8.43
C LEU A 7 13.09 12.15 -9.22
N ARG A 8 14.06 12.98 -8.82
CA ARG A 8 15.44 12.91 -9.35
C ARG A 8 16.09 11.57 -9.01
N ASP A 9 17.00 11.09 -9.84
CA ASP A 9 17.58 9.74 -9.78
C ASP A 9 18.36 9.42 -8.50
N ASP A 10 18.75 10.42 -7.72
CA ASP A 10 19.47 10.26 -6.46
C ASP A 10 18.63 10.61 -5.21
N ALA A 11 17.32 10.75 -5.35
CA ALA A 11 16.43 11.18 -4.26
C ALA A 11 16.45 10.26 -3.03
N LEU A 12 16.80 8.98 -3.20
CA LEU A 12 16.93 8.00 -2.12
C LEU A 12 18.35 7.47 -1.95
N LYS A 13 19.34 8.17 -2.51
CA LYS A 13 20.75 7.75 -2.45
C LYS A 13 21.23 7.56 -1.01
N GLY A 14 21.83 6.40 -0.76
CA GLY A 14 22.38 6.05 0.55
C GLY A 14 21.34 5.58 1.58
N LYS A 15 20.05 5.57 1.26
CA LYS A 15 19.02 4.98 2.12
C LYS A 15 18.93 3.46 1.91
N THR A 16 18.61 2.76 2.98
CA THR A 16 18.26 1.33 2.94
C THR A 16 16.78 1.17 3.30
N ILE A 17 16.01 0.54 2.42
CA ILE A 17 14.56 0.41 2.55
C ILE A 17 14.18 -1.07 2.59
N VAL A 18 13.48 -1.49 3.63
CA VAL A 18 12.92 -2.83 3.75
C VAL A 18 11.49 -2.85 3.23
N VAL A 19 11.18 -3.78 2.31
CA VAL A 19 9.86 -3.92 1.67
C VAL A 19 9.29 -5.30 1.97
N THR A 20 8.27 -5.37 2.84
CA THR A 20 7.57 -6.63 3.08
C THR A 20 6.64 -6.96 1.92
N GLY A 21 6.59 -8.23 1.50
CA GLY A 21 5.89 -8.59 0.26
C GLY A 21 6.54 -8.02 -1.00
N GLY A 22 7.86 -7.74 -0.96
CA GLY A 22 8.61 -7.08 -2.04
C GLY A 22 8.90 -7.98 -3.26
N GLY A 23 8.61 -9.27 -3.19
CA GLY A 23 8.93 -10.21 -4.27
C GLY A 23 7.98 -10.19 -5.47
N THR A 24 6.81 -9.57 -5.40
CA THR A 24 5.82 -9.55 -6.49
C THR A 24 4.95 -8.30 -6.45
N GLY A 25 4.19 -8.07 -7.52
CA GLY A 25 3.13 -7.06 -7.59
C GLY A 25 3.58 -5.65 -7.20
N LEU A 26 2.80 -4.98 -6.37
CA LEU A 26 3.05 -3.59 -5.96
C LEU A 26 4.36 -3.44 -5.19
N GLY A 27 4.69 -4.42 -4.31
CA GLY A 27 5.95 -4.40 -3.56
C GLY A 27 7.17 -4.43 -4.48
N ARG A 28 7.15 -5.30 -5.54
CA ARG A 28 8.22 -5.34 -6.54
C ARG A 28 8.32 -4.02 -7.32
N ALA A 29 7.19 -3.45 -7.73
CA ALA A 29 7.17 -2.20 -8.49
C ALA A 29 7.74 -1.02 -7.68
N MET A 30 7.35 -0.89 -6.41
CA MET A 30 7.90 0.14 -5.50
C MET A 30 9.39 -0.09 -5.26
N SER A 31 9.82 -1.36 -5.06
CA SER A 31 11.24 -1.71 -4.89
C SER A 31 12.08 -1.34 -6.10
N ALA A 32 11.59 -1.60 -7.32
CA ALA A 32 12.26 -1.22 -8.56
C ALA A 32 12.51 0.30 -8.65
N TYR A 33 11.51 1.08 -8.27
CA TYR A 33 11.65 2.54 -8.31
C TYR A 33 12.57 3.06 -7.20
N PHE A 34 12.51 2.52 -5.99
CA PHE A 34 13.46 2.90 -4.91
C PHE A 34 14.92 2.64 -5.33
N LEU A 35 15.20 1.52 -5.99
CA LEU A 35 16.52 1.21 -6.53
C LEU A 35 16.95 2.21 -7.60
N LYS A 36 16.08 2.58 -8.54
CA LYS A 36 16.35 3.60 -9.57
C LYS A 36 16.66 4.97 -8.97
N LEU A 37 16.13 5.27 -7.78
CA LEU A 37 16.40 6.49 -7.03
C LEU A 37 17.64 6.39 -6.10
N GLY A 38 18.42 5.31 -6.21
CA GLY A 38 19.69 5.14 -5.51
C GLY A 38 19.62 4.50 -4.13
N ALA A 39 18.48 3.96 -3.71
CA ALA A 39 18.37 3.22 -2.46
C ALA A 39 18.99 1.81 -2.57
N ASN A 40 19.43 1.27 -1.42
CA ASN A 40 19.53 -0.19 -1.23
C ASN A 40 18.17 -0.72 -0.82
N VAL A 41 17.76 -1.88 -1.33
CA VAL A 41 16.45 -2.44 -1.03
C VAL A 41 16.58 -3.85 -0.46
N VAL A 42 15.87 -4.12 0.62
CA VAL A 42 15.68 -5.47 1.16
C VAL A 42 14.24 -5.90 0.83
N ILE A 43 14.10 -6.96 0.04
CA ILE A 43 12.80 -7.55 -0.25
C ILE A 43 12.59 -8.79 0.61
N THR A 44 11.41 -8.91 1.22
CA THR A 44 11.11 -10.03 2.09
C THR A 44 9.73 -10.63 1.85
N SER A 45 9.65 -11.95 1.93
CA SER A 45 8.42 -12.75 1.91
C SER A 45 8.71 -14.18 2.37
N ARG A 46 7.69 -15.03 2.40
CA ARG A 46 7.84 -16.45 2.80
C ARG A 46 8.51 -17.33 1.76
N LYS A 47 8.54 -16.93 0.48
CA LYS A 47 9.04 -17.76 -0.65
C LYS A 47 10.42 -17.25 -1.08
N LEU A 48 11.47 -17.89 -0.56
CA LEU A 48 12.85 -17.47 -0.82
C LEU A 48 13.23 -17.54 -2.31
N ASP A 49 12.78 -18.56 -3.03
CA ASP A 49 13.12 -18.73 -4.46
C ASP A 49 12.56 -17.60 -5.31
N VAL A 50 11.30 -17.18 -5.03
CA VAL A 50 10.69 -16.01 -5.68
C VAL A 50 11.47 -14.75 -5.37
N LEU A 51 11.89 -14.56 -4.11
CA LEU A 51 12.68 -13.40 -3.72
C LEU A 51 14.04 -13.35 -4.42
N LYS A 52 14.75 -14.49 -4.50
CA LYS A 52 16.05 -14.59 -5.17
C LYS A 52 15.93 -14.24 -6.66
N GLN A 53 14.91 -14.79 -7.33
CA GLN A 53 14.65 -14.48 -8.72
C GLN A 53 14.34 -12.99 -8.90
N THR A 54 13.44 -12.45 -8.09
CA THR A 54 13.06 -11.02 -8.15
C THR A 54 14.26 -10.12 -7.84
N ALA A 55 15.11 -10.47 -6.89
CA ALA A 55 16.31 -9.70 -6.57
C ALA A 55 17.26 -9.63 -7.78
N ALA A 56 17.53 -10.75 -8.43
CA ALA A 56 18.38 -10.82 -9.62
C ALA A 56 17.80 -9.97 -10.77
N GLU A 57 16.48 -10.06 -11.01
CA GLU A 57 15.79 -9.25 -12.03
C GLU A 57 15.93 -7.75 -11.71
N LEU A 58 15.66 -7.34 -10.47
CA LEU A 58 15.74 -5.96 -10.03
C LEU A 58 17.17 -5.39 -10.14
N GLU A 59 18.18 -6.17 -9.76
CA GLU A 59 19.59 -5.78 -9.90
C GLU A 59 19.98 -5.62 -11.37
N GLN A 60 19.51 -6.51 -12.24
CA GLN A 60 19.73 -6.38 -13.68
C GLN A 60 19.04 -5.14 -14.27
N GLU A 61 17.78 -4.87 -13.87
CA GLU A 61 16.98 -3.75 -14.39
C GLU A 61 17.51 -2.39 -13.92
N THR A 62 17.98 -2.28 -12.67
CA THR A 62 18.24 -1.00 -12.02
C THR A 62 19.71 -0.73 -11.73
N LYS A 63 20.56 -1.76 -11.77
CA LYS A 63 21.97 -1.74 -11.30
C LYS A 63 22.10 -1.40 -9.80
N GLY A 64 21.00 -1.42 -9.06
CA GLY A 64 20.95 -1.20 -7.61
C GLY A 64 21.31 -2.46 -6.82
N LYS A 65 21.36 -2.35 -5.48
CA LYS A 65 21.68 -3.45 -4.57
C LYS A 65 20.42 -3.97 -3.92
N VAL A 66 20.14 -5.27 -4.07
CA VAL A 66 18.98 -5.94 -3.50
C VAL A 66 19.42 -7.06 -2.56
N LEU A 67 18.84 -7.11 -1.37
CA LEU A 67 18.95 -8.25 -0.46
C LEU A 67 17.61 -8.99 -0.40
N ALA A 68 17.63 -10.30 -0.68
CA ALA A 68 16.47 -11.16 -0.55
C ALA A 68 16.53 -11.89 0.80
N VAL A 69 15.57 -11.65 1.69
CA VAL A 69 15.49 -12.30 3.01
C VAL A 69 14.16 -13.01 3.16
N GLN A 70 14.20 -14.31 3.43
CA GLN A 70 12.98 -15.04 3.78
C GLN A 70 12.49 -14.61 5.17
N CYS A 71 11.21 -14.24 5.30
CA CYS A 71 10.59 -13.93 6.57
C CYS A 71 9.07 -14.09 6.47
N ASP A 72 8.50 -14.79 7.44
CA ASP A 72 7.07 -14.72 7.72
C ASP A 72 6.84 -13.61 8.76
N VAL A 73 6.23 -12.50 8.34
CA VAL A 73 5.98 -11.34 9.20
C VAL A 73 5.13 -11.66 10.44
N ARG A 74 4.42 -12.80 10.45
CA ARG A 74 3.66 -13.29 11.61
C ARG A 74 4.56 -13.76 12.75
N ASN A 75 5.79 -14.16 12.42
CA ASN A 75 6.79 -14.64 13.36
C ASN A 75 7.76 -13.50 13.74
N TYR A 76 7.72 -13.07 15.00
CA TYR A 76 8.53 -11.94 15.46
C TYR A 76 10.03 -12.23 15.42
N ASP A 77 10.46 -13.48 15.69
CA ASP A 77 11.87 -13.86 15.67
C ASP A 77 12.43 -13.82 14.23
N GLU A 78 11.63 -14.22 13.23
CA GLU A 78 12.01 -14.07 11.83
C GLU A 78 12.12 -12.59 11.41
N VAL A 79 11.29 -11.72 11.98
CA VAL A 79 11.39 -10.27 11.76
C VAL A 79 12.66 -9.70 12.41
N LEU A 80 13.03 -10.16 13.59
CA LEU A 80 14.32 -9.77 14.21
C LEU A 80 15.51 -10.24 13.37
N ALA A 81 15.47 -11.46 12.85
CA ALA A 81 16.50 -11.97 11.94
C ALA A 81 16.56 -11.18 10.61
N LEU A 82 15.43 -10.73 10.08
CA LEU A 82 15.37 -9.84 8.92
C LEU A 82 16.09 -8.50 9.20
N LEU A 83 15.83 -7.89 10.35
CA LEU A 83 16.49 -6.66 10.78
C LEU A 83 18.01 -6.85 10.90
N GLU A 84 18.45 -7.92 11.58
CA GLU A 84 19.86 -8.26 11.75
C GLU A 84 20.58 -8.44 10.40
N GLN A 85 20.00 -9.21 9.48
CA GLN A 85 20.55 -9.42 8.15
C GLN A 85 20.62 -8.11 7.34
N THR A 86 19.62 -7.25 7.49
CA THR A 86 19.61 -5.92 6.86
C THR A 86 20.79 -5.07 7.35
N LEU A 87 20.97 -5.00 8.67
CA LEU A 87 22.05 -4.24 9.30
C LEU A 87 23.43 -4.82 8.95
N LYS A 88 23.59 -6.13 8.94
CA LYS A 88 24.84 -6.79 8.52
C LYS A 88 25.21 -6.49 7.08
N SER A 89 24.22 -6.37 6.17
CA SER A 89 24.47 -6.18 4.75
C SER A 89 24.70 -4.73 4.36
N PHE A 90 23.96 -3.80 4.98
CA PHE A 90 23.95 -2.38 4.58
C PHE A 90 24.34 -1.41 5.70
N GLY A 91 24.57 -1.89 6.92
CA GLY A 91 24.99 -1.08 8.08
C GLY A 91 23.88 -0.21 8.67
N ARG A 92 22.78 -0.03 7.96
CA ARG A 92 21.66 0.84 8.37
C ARG A 92 20.35 0.40 7.74
N VAL A 93 19.25 0.90 8.30
CA VAL A 93 17.92 0.84 7.70
C VAL A 93 17.21 2.17 7.95
N ASP A 94 16.66 2.79 6.89
CA ASP A 94 16.11 4.16 6.93
C ASP A 94 14.59 4.19 6.78
N ALA A 95 14.05 3.17 6.13
CA ALA A 95 12.60 3.08 5.96
C ALA A 95 12.11 1.63 5.94
N LEU A 96 10.88 1.46 6.41
CA LEU A 96 10.13 0.22 6.37
C LEU A 96 8.85 0.44 5.56
N LEU A 97 8.67 -0.31 4.47
CA LEU A 97 7.43 -0.38 3.72
C LEU A 97 6.68 -1.67 4.10
N ASN A 98 5.64 -1.54 4.91
CA ASN A 98 4.72 -2.62 5.26
C ASN A 98 3.70 -2.81 4.14
N ASN A 99 4.03 -3.70 3.19
CA ASN A 99 3.19 -4.02 2.04
C ASN A 99 2.73 -5.48 2.04
N ALA A 100 3.33 -6.36 2.84
CA ALA A 100 2.88 -7.75 2.95
C ALA A 100 1.39 -7.82 3.34
N ALA A 101 0.62 -8.55 2.54
CA ALA A 101 -0.81 -8.68 2.74
C ALA A 101 -1.32 -10.06 2.30
N GLY A 102 -2.51 -10.40 2.75
CA GLY A 102 -3.33 -11.50 2.26
C GLY A 102 -4.78 -11.04 2.22
N ASN A 103 -5.54 -11.54 1.28
CA ASN A 103 -6.97 -11.30 1.21
C ASN A 103 -7.66 -12.42 0.42
N PHE A 104 -8.94 -12.60 0.65
CA PHE A 104 -9.86 -13.42 -0.13
C PHE A 104 -11.27 -12.83 -0.03
N ILE A 105 -12.11 -13.12 -1.01
CA ILE A 105 -13.50 -12.70 -1.03
C ILE A 105 -14.37 -13.87 -0.55
N SER A 106 -15.19 -13.62 0.47
CA SER A 106 -16.15 -14.60 0.97
C SER A 106 -17.28 -13.92 1.74
N PRO A 107 -18.53 -14.42 1.66
CA PRO A 107 -19.55 -14.07 2.63
C PRO A 107 -19.08 -14.39 4.06
N THR A 108 -19.29 -13.47 4.99
CA THR A 108 -18.70 -13.58 6.35
C THR A 108 -19.23 -14.80 7.11
N GLU A 109 -20.50 -15.17 6.92
CA GLU A 109 -21.12 -16.35 7.55
C GLU A 109 -20.51 -17.68 7.07
N ARG A 110 -19.74 -17.68 5.99
CA ARG A 110 -19.02 -18.87 5.48
C ARG A 110 -17.57 -18.94 5.96
N LEU A 111 -17.10 -17.94 6.69
CA LEU A 111 -15.71 -17.91 7.18
C LEU A 111 -15.56 -18.79 8.42
N SER A 112 -14.51 -19.59 8.46
CA SER A 112 -14.03 -20.15 9.72
C SER A 112 -13.29 -19.10 10.55
N SER A 113 -13.26 -19.27 11.88
CA SER A 113 -12.48 -18.43 12.77
C SER A 113 -10.99 -18.39 12.37
N ASN A 114 -10.44 -19.54 11.93
CA ASN A 114 -9.05 -19.62 11.48
C ASN A 114 -8.81 -18.84 10.17
N ALA A 115 -9.76 -18.85 9.23
CA ALA A 115 -9.65 -18.03 8.01
C ALA A 115 -9.64 -16.54 8.35
N PHE A 116 -10.49 -16.10 9.27
CA PHE A 116 -10.50 -14.72 9.76
C PHE A 116 -9.16 -14.35 10.42
N ALA A 117 -8.72 -15.16 11.39
CA ALA A 117 -7.47 -14.95 12.13
C ALA A 117 -6.24 -14.91 11.22
N THR A 118 -6.20 -15.75 10.17
CA THR A 118 -5.09 -15.77 9.21
C THR A 118 -4.85 -14.41 8.55
N ILE A 119 -5.92 -13.69 8.17
CA ILE A 119 -5.78 -12.36 7.55
C ILE A 119 -5.34 -11.32 8.59
N ILE A 120 -5.91 -11.36 9.79
CA ILE A 120 -5.48 -10.49 10.91
C ILE A 120 -3.99 -10.71 11.20
N ASP A 121 -3.55 -11.96 11.29
CA ASP A 121 -2.16 -12.29 11.59
C ASP A 121 -1.18 -11.80 10.51
N ILE A 122 -1.54 -11.97 9.23
CA ILE A 122 -0.66 -11.51 8.14
C ILE A 122 -0.63 -9.98 8.08
N VAL A 123 -1.79 -9.33 8.11
CA VAL A 123 -1.93 -7.92 7.74
C VAL A 123 -1.70 -7.01 8.94
N LEU A 124 -2.38 -7.24 10.07
CA LEU A 124 -2.26 -6.38 11.24
C LEU A 124 -1.09 -6.78 12.12
N LYS A 125 -1.07 -8.03 12.60
CA LYS A 125 0.00 -8.52 13.47
C LYS A 125 1.36 -8.48 12.76
N GLY A 126 1.42 -8.90 11.48
CA GLY A 126 2.65 -8.84 10.70
C GLY A 126 3.19 -7.41 10.53
N THR A 127 2.31 -6.44 10.24
CA THR A 127 2.68 -5.02 10.21
C THR A 127 3.17 -4.55 11.57
N ALA A 128 2.47 -4.91 12.66
CA ALA A 128 2.87 -4.54 14.02
C ALA A 128 4.23 -5.15 14.40
N ASN A 129 4.47 -6.42 14.10
CA ASN A 129 5.75 -7.09 14.37
C ASN A 129 6.91 -6.36 13.69
N CYS A 130 6.79 -6.10 12.39
CA CYS A 130 7.83 -5.37 11.65
C CYS A 130 8.03 -3.96 12.23
N THR A 131 6.94 -3.24 12.45
CA THR A 131 6.99 -1.88 13.00
C THR A 131 7.65 -1.85 14.36
N LEU A 132 7.33 -2.78 15.26
CA LEU A 132 7.91 -2.86 16.60
C LEU A 132 9.41 -3.20 16.56
N ALA A 133 9.82 -4.17 15.76
CA ALA A 133 11.22 -4.58 15.68
C ALA A 133 12.11 -3.43 15.15
N PHE A 134 11.71 -2.84 14.02
CA PHE A 134 12.44 -1.75 13.40
C PHE A 134 12.37 -0.46 14.24
N GLY A 135 11.20 -0.14 14.79
CA GLY A 135 11.03 1.05 15.64
C GLY A 135 11.87 1.03 16.90
N LYS A 136 11.92 -0.11 17.61
CA LYS A 136 12.81 -0.28 18.78
C LYS A 136 14.28 -0.08 18.41
N HIS A 137 14.71 -0.61 17.27
CA HIS A 137 16.07 -0.40 16.76
C HIS A 137 16.35 1.09 16.52
N TRP A 138 15.50 1.79 15.78
CA TRP A 138 15.70 3.22 15.48
C TRP A 138 15.70 4.09 16.74
N ILE A 139 14.81 3.81 17.69
CA ILE A 139 14.75 4.53 18.96
C ILE A 139 16.06 4.33 19.74
N ALA A 140 16.54 3.08 19.87
CA ALA A 140 17.78 2.76 20.57
C ALA A 140 19.02 3.37 19.88
N ALA A 141 19.02 3.39 18.54
CA ALA A 141 20.09 3.97 17.73
C ALA A 141 20.01 5.51 17.60
N GLN A 142 18.96 6.15 18.14
CA GLN A 142 18.66 7.57 17.95
C GLN A 142 18.65 7.98 16.46
N GLN A 143 18.13 7.09 15.60
CA GLN A 143 18.12 7.26 14.15
C GLN A 143 16.72 7.67 13.68
N PRO A 144 16.55 8.81 12.98
CA PRO A 144 15.30 9.13 12.33
C PRO A 144 14.99 8.15 11.21
N ALA A 145 13.68 7.86 10.99
CA ALA A 145 13.26 6.87 10.02
C ALA A 145 11.85 7.14 9.46
N SER A 146 11.47 6.40 8.43
CA SER A 146 10.14 6.47 7.84
C SER A 146 9.47 5.10 7.80
N ILE A 147 8.25 5.01 8.31
CA ILE A 147 7.37 3.85 8.17
C ILE A 147 6.28 4.21 7.17
N LEU A 148 6.12 3.41 6.13
CA LEU A 148 5.05 3.54 5.17
C LEU A 148 4.21 2.26 5.16
N ASN A 149 2.92 2.40 5.46
CA ASN A 149 1.99 1.28 5.50
C ASN A 149 1.09 1.30 4.26
N ILE A 150 0.90 0.16 3.61
CA ILE A 150 -0.11 0.03 2.56
C ILE A 150 -1.43 -0.43 3.21
N VAL A 151 -2.40 0.48 3.22
CA VAL A 151 -3.78 0.18 3.62
C VAL A 151 -4.67 0.02 2.40
N THR A 152 -5.93 0.37 2.47
CA THR A 152 -6.89 0.44 1.36
C THR A 152 -7.98 1.44 1.71
N THR A 153 -8.80 1.86 0.75
CA THR A 153 -9.91 2.79 0.99
C THR A 153 -10.94 2.21 1.98
N TYR A 154 -11.18 0.91 1.97
CA TYR A 154 -12.10 0.27 2.92
C TYR A 154 -11.55 0.16 4.37
N ALA A 155 -10.33 0.62 4.64
CA ALA A 155 -9.88 0.85 6.02
C ALA A 155 -10.67 1.98 6.70
N PHE A 156 -11.26 2.91 5.91
CA PHE A 156 -12.10 3.99 6.41
C PHE A 156 -13.57 3.60 6.52
N THR A 157 -14.09 2.85 5.55
CA THR A 157 -15.52 2.61 5.39
C THR A 157 -15.97 1.20 5.79
N GLY A 158 -15.03 0.26 5.93
CA GLY A 158 -15.36 -1.16 5.88
C GLY A 158 -15.69 -1.61 4.47
N SER A 159 -15.85 -2.92 4.29
CA SER A 159 -16.33 -3.52 3.04
C SER A 159 -16.91 -4.91 3.31
N GLY A 160 -18.09 -5.19 2.76
CA GLY A 160 -18.65 -6.53 2.71
C GLY A 160 -17.72 -7.49 1.94
N TYR A 161 -17.83 -8.76 2.22
CA TYR A 161 -17.14 -9.88 1.57
C TYR A 161 -15.60 -9.91 1.73
N VAL A 162 -14.98 -8.91 2.35
CA VAL A 162 -13.56 -8.84 2.70
C VAL A 162 -13.36 -8.38 4.16
N VAL A 163 -14.30 -8.71 5.01
CA VAL A 163 -14.37 -8.23 6.42
C VAL A 163 -13.07 -8.42 7.20
N PRO A 164 -12.37 -9.58 7.15
CA PRO A 164 -11.10 -9.73 7.87
C PRO A 164 -10.03 -8.72 7.40
N SER A 165 -9.99 -8.46 6.10
CA SER A 165 -9.04 -7.48 5.53
C SER A 165 -9.42 -6.05 5.92
N ALA A 166 -10.70 -5.70 5.92
CA ALA A 166 -11.18 -4.39 6.36
C ALA A 166 -10.82 -4.13 7.84
N CYS A 167 -11.08 -5.11 8.72
CA CYS A 167 -10.69 -5.04 10.12
C CYS A 167 -9.17 -4.87 10.30
N ALA A 168 -8.37 -5.69 9.59
CA ALA A 168 -6.92 -5.62 9.67
C ALA A 168 -6.37 -4.28 9.18
N LYS A 169 -6.86 -3.78 8.04
CA LYS A 169 -6.42 -2.50 7.46
C LYS A 169 -6.89 -1.30 8.28
N GLY A 170 -8.08 -1.37 8.89
CA GLY A 170 -8.53 -0.40 9.90
C GLY A 170 -7.60 -0.37 11.12
N GLY A 171 -7.16 -1.55 11.60
CA GLY A 171 -6.15 -1.65 12.66
C GLY A 171 -4.79 -1.07 12.26
N VAL A 172 -4.33 -1.30 11.03
CA VAL A 172 -3.09 -0.69 10.50
C VAL A 172 -3.23 0.83 10.38
N LEU A 173 -4.40 1.34 10.00
CA LEU A 173 -4.68 2.77 9.99
C LEU A 173 -4.56 3.39 11.39
N ALA A 174 -5.17 2.74 12.40
CA ALA A 174 -5.06 3.17 13.79
C ALA A 174 -3.60 3.13 14.29
N LEU A 175 -2.86 2.04 13.98
CA LEU A 175 -1.42 1.91 14.28
C LEU A 175 -0.62 3.06 13.67
N THR A 176 -0.87 3.40 12.41
CA THR A 176 -0.17 4.48 11.68
C THR A 176 -0.31 5.81 12.42
N ARG A 177 -1.53 6.20 12.76
CA ARG A 177 -1.83 7.48 13.42
C ARG A 177 -1.31 7.54 14.85
N SER A 178 -1.46 6.44 15.61
CA SER A 178 -0.99 6.37 16.99
C SER A 178 0.52 6.49 17.08
N LEU A 179 1.26 5.76 16.23
CA LEU A 179 2.72 5.81 16.24
C LEU A 179 3.28 7.10 15.66
N ALA A 180 2.61 7.74 14.71
CA ALA A 180 2.98 9.06 14.24
C ALA A 180 3.00 10.09 15.40
N ALA A 181 2.00 10.04 16.28
CA ALA A 181 1.95 10.89 17.46
C ALA A 181 2.99 10.50 18.52
N GLU A 182 3.14 9.20 18.81
CA GLU A 182 3.99 8.71 19.88
C GLU A 182 5.49 8.77 19.53
N TRP A 183 5.86 8.40 18.27
CA TRP A 183 7.25 8.25 17.85
C TRP A 183 7.81 9.46 17.09
N GLY A 184 6.97 10.44 16.79
CA GLY A 184 7.43 11.69 16.17
C GLY A 184 8.55 12.38 16.93
N LYS A 185 8.56 12.32 18.26
CA LYS A 185 9.64 12.82 19.13
C LYS A 185 11.00 12.15 18.92
N TYR A 186 11.02 10.97 18.32
CA TYR A 186 12.27 10.27 17.95
C TYR A 186 12.68 10.49 16.49
N GLY A 187 11.98 11.38 15.77
CA GLY A 187 12.21 11.59 14.33
C GLY A 187 11.69 10.46 13.44
N ILE A 188 10.83 9.57 13.98
CA ILE A 188 10.23 8.49 13.20
C ILE A 188 8.88 8.96 12.68
N ARG A 189 8.72 9.01 11.36
CA ARG A 189 7.47 9.31 10.70
C ARG A 189 6.71 8.03 10.38
N CYS A 190 5.41 8.02 10.56
CA CYS A 190 4.56 6.88 10.25
C CYS A 190 3.38 7.35 9.40
N ASN A 191 3.32 6.92 8.15
CA ASN A 191 2.29 7.31 7.19
C ASN A 191 1.72 6.08 6.48
N ALA A 192 0.64 6.26 5.75
CA ALA A 192 0.05 5.21 4.95
C ALA A 192 -0.34 5.69 3.53
N ILE A 193 -0.46 4.75 2.62
CA ILE A 193 -1.11 4.93 1.33
C ILE A 193 -2.33 4.01 1.29
N ALA A 194 -3.46 4.51 0.81
CA ALA A 194 -4.68 3.78 0.55
C ALA A 194 -4.91 3.64 -0.96
N PRO A 195 -4.37 2.60 -1.61
CA PRO A 195 -4.60 2.38 -3.03
C PRO A 195 -6.04 1.93 -3.32
N GLY A 196 -6.59 2.40 -4.44
CA GLY A 196 -7.74 1.81 -5.11
C GLY A 196 -7.36 0.63 -6.00
N PRO A 197 -7.97 0.48 -7.19
CA PRO A 197 -7.71 -0.64 -8.08
C PRO A 197 -6.37 -0.50 -8.81
N PHE A 198 -5.37 -1.24 -8.35
CA PHE A 198 -4.07 -1.45 -8.99
C PHE A 198 -3.93 -2.94 -9.34
N PRO A 199 -4.27 -3.37 -10.55
CA PRO A 199 -4.23 -4.78 -10.93
C PRO A 199 -2.82 -5.35 -10.85
N THR A 200 -2.68 -6.50 -10.15
CA THR A 200 -1.43 -7.25 -10.11
C THR A 200 -1.68 -8.69 -10.53
N LYS A 201 -0.76 -9.26 -11.31
CA LYS A 201 -0.81 -10.68 -11.66
C LYS A 201 -0.79 -11.52 -10.37
N GLY A 202 -1.72 -12.43 -10.23
CA GLY A 202 -1.82 -13.35 -9.09
C GLY A 202 -2.57 -12.84 -7.85
N ALA A 203 -2.71 -11.54 -7.59
CA ALA A 203 -3.62 -11.05 -6.55
C ALA A 203 -5.05 -10.99 -7.09
N TRP A 204 -5.23 -10.43 -8.27
CA TRP A 204 -6.54 -10.36 -8.93
C TRP A 204 -7.06 -11.74 -9.33
N ASP A 205 -6.19 -12.64 -9.82
CA ASP A 205 -6.57 -14.02 -10.13
C ASP A 205 -7.12 -14.78 -8.91
N ARG A 206 -6.63 -14.44 -7.71
CA ARG A 206 -7.12 -15.03 -6.45
C ARG A 206 -8.39 -14.37 -5.92
N LEU A 207 -8.53 -13.06 -6.08
CA LEU A 207 -9.70 -12.30 -5.62
C LEU A 207 -10.89 -12.53 -6.55
N LEU A 208 -10.65 -12.60 -7.86
CA LEU A 208 -11.67 -12.70 -8.89
C LEU A 208 -11.33 -13.85 -9.87
N PRO A 209 -11.43 -15.12 -9.45
CA PRO A 209 -11.07 -16.25 -10.27
C PRO A 209 -11.98 -16.39 -11.51
N GLY A 210 -11.40 -16.82 -12.64
CA GLY A 210 -12.11 -17.04 -13.89
C GLY A 210 -12.68 -15.75 -14.48
N ASP A 211 -13.91 -15.80 -14.97
CA ASP A 211 -14.58 -14.68 -15.65
C ASP A 211 -15.09 -13.59 -14.70
N MET A 212 -14.91 -13.75 -13.40
CA MET A 212 -15.41 -12.77 -12.41
C MET A 212 -14.75 -11.40 -12.59
N ALA A 213 -13.47 -11.36 -12.94
CA ALA A 213 -12.76 -10.10 -13.18
C ALA A 213 -13.39 -9.28 -14.32
N GLN A 214 -13.98 -9.95 -15.33
CA GLN A 214 -14.66 -9.28 -16.45
C GLN A 214 -16.04 -8.75 -16.07
N LYS A 215 -16.69 -9.36 -15.07
CA LYS A 215 -18.01 -8.93 -14.56
C LYS A 215 -17.92 -7.72 -13.63
N PHE A 216 -16.76 -7.49 -13.02
CA PHE A 216 -16.51 -6.32 -12.18
C PHE A 216 -15.84 -5.23 -13.02
N ASP A 217 -16.64 -4.30 -13.54
CA ASP A 217 -16.14 -3.15 -14.31
C ASP A 217 -15.50 -2.10 -13.40
N PHE A 218 -14.26 -2.39 -12.98
CA PHE A 218 -13.51 -1.47 -12.10
C PHE A 218 -13.25 -0.12 -12.76
N LYS A 219 -13.09 -0.08 -14.09
CA LYS A 219 -12.80 1.18 -14.79
C LYS A 219 -13.97 2.15 -14.74
N ASN A 220 -15.19 1.64 -14.89
CA ASN A 220 -16.37 2.49 -14.84
C ASN A 220 -16.72 2.95 -13.43
N ARG A 221 -16.30 2.20 -12.40
CA ARG A 221 -16.45 2.63 -11.00
C ARG A 221 -15.49 3.75 -10.58
N VAL A 222 -14.37 3.89 -11.28
CA VAL A 222 -13.38 4.93 -11.02
C VAL A 222 -13.73 6.18 -11.82
N PRO A 223 -13.89 7.37 -11.21
CA PRO A 223 -14.15 8.62 -11.93
C PRO A 223 -13.15 8.91 -13.05
N LEU A 224 -11.86 8.61 -12.86
CA LEU A 224 -10.85 8.77 -13.89
C LEU A 224 -10.91 7.73 -15.01
N LYS A 225 -11.90 6.80 -15.00
CA LYS A 225 -12.20 5.80 -16.03
C LYS A 225 -11.01 4.89 -16.38
N ARG A 226 -10.11 4.69 -15.44
CA ARG A 226 -8.97 3.78 -15.55
C ARG A 226 -8.58 3.21 -14.19
N VAL A 227 -7.81 2.15 -14.20
CA VAL A 227 -7.10 1.65 -13.02
C VAL A 227 -5.77 2.39 -12.84
N GLY A 228 -5.19 2.30 -11.66
CA GLY A 228 -3.88 2.88 -11.36
C GLY A 228 -2.73 2.13 -12.05
N ASP A 229 -1.72 2.87 -12.51
CA ASP A 229 -0.44 2.32 -12.95
C ASP A 229 0.49 2.11 -11.75
N HIS A 230 1.25 1.02 -11.75
CA HIS A 230 2.16 0.71 -10.63
C HIS A 230 3.21 1.79 -10.40
N GLN A 231 3.62 2.51 -11.46
CA GLN A 231 4.56 3.62 -11.32
C GLN A 231 3.95 4.81 -10.58
N GLU A 232 2.65 5.08 -10.71
CA GLU A 232 1.97 6.14 -9.94
C GLU A 232 2.04 5.85 -8.43
N LEU A 233 1.80 4.60 -8.03
CA LEU A 233 1.95 4.18 -6.64
C LEU A 233 3.41 4.25 -6.18
N ALA A 234 4.35 3.82 -7.03
CA ALA A 234 5.77 3.86 -6.72
C ALA A 234 6.29 5.30 -6.57
N ASN A 235 5.82 6.25 -7.38
CA ASN A 235 6.12 7.68 -7.25
C ASN A 235 5.69 8.20 -5.88
N LEU A 236 4.45 7.93 -5.47
CA LEU A 236 3.94 8.35 -4.17
C LEU A 236 4.69 7.67 -3.02
N ALA A 237 4.94 6.36 -3.10
CA ALA A 237 5.68 5.64 -2.08
C ALA A 237 7.11 6.19 -1.92
N ALA A 238 7.81 6.47 -3.03
CA ALA A 238 9.15 7.05 -3.00
C ALA A 238 9.16 8.45 -2.36
N PHE A 239 8.19 9.30 -2.70
CA PHE A 239 8.03 10.60 -2.04
C PHE A 239 7.81 10.44 -0.54
N MET A 240 6.92 9.53 -0.11
CA MET A 240 6.57 9.35 1.30
C MET A 240 7.70 8.79 2.16
N VAL A 241 8.62 7.99 1.59
CA VAL A 241 9.79 7.48 2.33
C VAL A 241 11.01 8.41 2.23
N SER A 242 10.97 9.40 1.35
CA SER A 242 12.04 10.36 1.15
C SER A 242 12.08 11.48 2.20
N ASP A 243 13.16 12.26 2.22
CA ASP A 243 13.27 13.45 3.06
C ASP A 243 12.41 14.62 2.55
N PHE A 244 11.94 14.55 1.29
CA PHE A 244 11.04 15.56 0.73
C PHE A 244 9.64 15.58 1.39
N SER A 245 9.28 14.53 2.11
CA SER A 245 8.05 14.43 2.89
C SER A 245 8.28 14.56 4.41
N SER A 246 9.36 15.21 4.83
CA SER A 246 9.82 15.25 6.24
C SER A 246 8.80 15.86 7.22
N TYR A 247 7.88 16.69 6.73
CA TYR A 247 6.83 17.30 7.57
C TYR A 247 5.46 16.60 7.46
N ILE A 248 5.38 15.45 6.76
CA ILE A 248 4.18 14.62 6.65
C ILE A 248 4.28 13.47 7.65
N ASN A 249 3.39 13.44 8.64
CA ASN A 249 3.38 12.41 9.69
C ASN A 249 1.94 12.12 10.15
N GLY A 250 1.56 10.85 10.18
CA GLY A 250 0.20 10.40 10.53
C GLY A 250 -0.80 10.44 9.37
N GLU A 251 -0.36 10.80 8.16
CA GLU A 251 -1.23 10.98 7.00
C GLU A 251 -1.51 9.66 6.29
N VAL A 252 -2.68 9.60 5.68
CA VAL A 252 -3.10 8.48 4.83
C VAL A 252 -3.53 9.02 3.48
N ILE A 253 -2.66 8.89 2.49
CA ILE A 253 -2.91 9.41 1.15
C ILE A 253 -3.67 8.37 0.33
N THR A 254 -4.88 8.72 -0.07
CA THR A 254 -5.67 7.91 -0.99
C THR A 254 -5.19 8.14 -2.43
N ILE A 255 -4.96 7.03 -3.15
CA ILE A 255 -4.61 7.03 -4.57
C ILE A 255 -5.50 6.00 -5.30
N ASP A 256 -6.68 6.43 -5.73
CA ASP A 256 -7.75 5.55 -6.20
C ASP A 256 -8.52 6.08 -7.42
N GLY A 257 -8.09 7.20 -7.99
CA GLY A 257 -8.79 7.84 -9.10
C GLY A 257 -10.17 8.38 -8.75
N GLY A 258 -10.47 8.53 -7.45
CA GLY A 258 -11.75 9.01 -6.94
C GLY A 258 -12.78 7.91 -6.66
N GLU A 259 -12.40 6.62 -6.77
CA GLU A 259 -13.33 5.49 -6.59
C GLU A 259 -14.07 5.55 -5.25
N TRP A 260 -13.34 5.83 -4.16
CA TRP A 260 -13.95 5.90 -2.83
C TRP A 260 -15.00 7.00 -2.72
N LEU A 261 -14.69 8.19 -3.23
CA LEU A 261 -15.62 9.33 -3.21
C LEU A 261 -16.84 9.05 -4.10
N GLN A 262 -16.64 8.43 -5.26
CA GLN A 262 -17.73 8.03 -6.14
C GLN A 262 -18.69 7.05 -5.45
N GLY A 263 -18.17 6.06 -4.73
CA GLY A 263 -19.00 5.09 -4.02
C GLY A 263 -19.72 5.65 -2.79
N ALA A 264 -19.21 6.72 -2.18
CA ALA A 264 -19.77 7.34 -0.98
C ALA A 264 -20.79 8.45 -1.25
N GLY A 265 -20.78 9.06 -2.44
CA GLY A 265 -21.63 10.20 -2.75
C GLY A 265 -23.05 9.84 -3.13
N GLN A 266 -24.03 10.41 -2.43
CA GLN A 266 -25.45 10.11 -2.59
C GLN A 266 -25.97 10.39 -4.01
N PHE A 267 -25.44 11.40 -4.69
CA PHE A 267 -25.90 11.84 -6.01
C PHE A 267 -24.94 11.51 -7.14
N ASN A 268 -23.83 10.80 -6.86
CA ASN A 268 -22.81 10.50 -7.87
C ASN A 268 -23.32 9.61 -9.02
N GLY A 269 -24.44 8.89 -8.79
CA GLY A 269 -25.14 8.15 -9.85
C GLY A 269 -25.73 9.04 -10.95
N LEU A 270 -25.85 10.35 -10.73
CA LEU A 270 -26.29 11.32 -11.74
C LEU A 270 -25.28 11.48 -12.89
N GLU A 271 -24.08 10.90 -12.79
CA GLU A 271 -23.14 10.79 -13.91
C GLU A 271 -23.77 10.14 -15.16
N ALA A 272 -24.80 9.33 -14.97
CA ALA A 272 -25.53 8.67 -16.06
C ALA A 272 -26.51 9.57 -16.81
N ILE A 273 -26.77 10.81 -16.31
CA ILE A 273 -27.71 11.74 -16.92
C ILE A 273 -27.05 12.42 -18.13
N THR A 274 -27.75 12.36 -19.29
CA THR A 274 -27.28 12.99 -20.52
C THR A 274 -27.45 14.51 -20.48
N PRO A 275 -26.74 15.29 -21.35
CA PRO A 275 -26.93 16.72 -21.45
C PRO A 275 -28.39 17.14 -21.70
N GLU A 276 -29.11 16.39 -22.54
CA GLU A 276 -30.53 16.66 -22.85
C GLU A 276 -31.43 16.44 -21.61
N MET A 277 -31.12 15.43 -20.79
CA MET A 277 -31.85 15.21 -19.54
C MET A 277 -31.58 16.33 -18.51
N TRP A 278 -30.36 16.85 -18.47
CA TRP A 278 -30.01 18.00 -17.65
C TRP A 278 -30.80 19.24 -18.08
N ASP A 279 -30.91 19.51 -19.40
CA ASP A 279 -31.71 20.64 -19.92
C ASP A 279 -33.18 20.55 -19.50
N VAL A 280 -33.76 19.35 -19.52
CA VAL A 280 -35.13 19.10 -19.07
C VAL A 280 -35.28 19.37 -17.56
N MET A 281 -34.35 18.89 -16.75
CA MET A 281 -34.32 19.11 -15.31
C MET A 281 -34.21 20.59 -14.98
N ASP A 282 -33.33 21.32 -15.64
CA ASP A 282 -33.14 22.76 -15.46
C ASP A 282 -34.42 23.54 -15.79
N GLN A 283 -35.10 23.23 -16.87
CA GLN A 283 -36.38 23.86 -17.25
C GLN A 283 -37.46 23.60 -16.21
N THR A 284 -37.50 22.38 -15.65
CA THR A 284 -38.49 22.00 -14.63
C THR A 284 -38.23 22.75 -13.32
N ILE A 285 -36.98 22.81 -12.87
CA ILE A 285 -36.58 23.54 -11.66
C ILE A 285 -36.92 25.07 -11.79
N ARG A 286 -36.60 25.65 -12.95
CA ARG A 286 -36.90 27.07 -13.21
C ARG A 286 -38.40 27.36 -13.22
N LYS A 287 -39.24 26.42 -13.65
CA LYS A 287 -40.71 26.58 -13.59
C LYS A 287 -41.22 26.51 -12.16
N SER A 288 -40.74 25.55 -11.36
CA SER A 288 -41.16 25.38 -9.97
C SER A 288 -40.75 26.56 -9.06
N ASN A 289 -39.64 27.24 -9.37
CA ASN A 289 -39.18 28.42 -8.61
C ASN A 289 -39.93 29.73 -8.98
N LYS A 290 -40.80 29.69 -9.99
CA LYS A 290 -41.64 30.84 -10.41
C LYS A 290 -43.09 30.72 -9.96
N SER A 291 -43.50 29.60 -9.42
CA SER A 291 -44.77 29.32 -8.79
C SER A 291 -44.71 29.55 -7.27
#